data_74c9da12bd7d1113d8d4b5e47beb4b76
#
_entry.id   74c9da12bd7d1113d8d4b5e47beb4b76
#
_cell.length_a   1.000
_cell.length_b   1.000
_cell.length_c   1.000
_cell.angle_alpha   90.00
_cell.angle_beta   90.00
_cell.angle_gamma   90.00
#
_symmetry.space_group_name_H-M   'P 1'
#
loop_
_entity.id
_entity.type
_entity.pdbx_description
1 polymer ?
#
loop_
_entity_poly.entity_id
_entity_poly.type
_entity_poly.pdbx_seq_one_letter_code
_entity_poly.pdbx_strand_id
1 'polypeptide(L)'
;MKKIICLMCATALLSSCHIYKSYDRPEDITTAGLYRDTASVNDTLAADTANFGNLPWREVFTDPQLQTLIEQALTNNGDLRSAALNVKQAQAALMSARLAYAPMLALSPQGTVSSWDKGKATQIYSLPVTASWQVDLFGQLLNPKRQAKVSLKQTQFYEQAVQTQVIAGVANMYYTLLMLDRQLQITEGTVEILKKNLETVQAMKDAGIYGTTSAAVEQSRTAYAQVMASLPDIRQSIRETENALCLMLHQPAQSIARGVLEEQQLPTEFSVGIPLQLLSNRPDVKAAEMSLAASYYNTNSARAAFYPQITLSGSGGWTNNSGAGIVNPGKLLASAIG
;
A
#
# COMPACT_ATOMS: atom_id res chain seq x y z
N MET A 1 -40.60 -43.23 -10.75
CA MET A 1 -40.63 -41.80 -10.49
C MET A 1 -39.55 -41.37 -9.47
N LYS A 2 -39.42 -41.93 -8.27
CA LYS A 2 -38.40 -41.53 -7.28
C LYS A 2 -36.95 -41.60 -7.79
N LYS A 3 -36.56 -42.59 -8.57
CA LYS A 3 -35.20 -42.70 -9.13
C LYS A 3 -34.91 -41.65 -10.22
N ILE A 4 -35.90 -41.23 -11.00
CA ILE A 4 -35.80 -40.19 -12.02
C ILE A 4 -35.64 -38.81 -11.39
N ILE A 5 -36.38 -38.55 -10.29
CA ILE A 5 -36.25 -37.30 -9.51
C ILE A 5 -34.89 -37.20 -8.86
N CYS A 6 -34.35 -38.30 -8.30
CA CYS A 6 -33.00 -38.34 -7.78
C CYS A 6 -31.93 -38.09 -8.86
N LEU A 7 -32.14 -38.65 -10.06
CA LEU A 7 -31.20 -38.45 -11.19
C LEU A 7 -31.27 -37.02 -11.71
N MET A 8 -32.46 -36.41 -11.80
CA MET A 8 -32.63 -34.99 -12.14
C MET A 8 -32.03 -34.06 -11.11
N CYS A 9 -32.17 -34.32 -9.80
CA CYS A 9 -31.53 -33.58 -8.75
C CYS A 9 -30.00 -33.72 -8.81
N ALA A 10 -29.47 -34.90 -9.08
CA ALA A 10 -28.04 -35.14 -9.22
C ALA A 10 -27.44 -34.42 -10.45
N THR A 11 -28.14 -34.37 -11.58
CA THR A 11 -27.68 -33.63 -12.78
C THR A 11 -27.80 -32.12 -12.58
N ALA A 12 -28.80 -31.62 -11.88
CA ALA A 12 -28.92 -30.18 -11.50
C ALA A 12 -27.79 -29.74 -10.54
N LEU A 13 -27.35 -30.62 -9.63
CA LEU A 13 -26.24 -30.36 -8.73
C LEU A 13 -24.87 -30.32 -9.46
N LEU A 14 -24.70 -31.07 -10.55
CA LEU A 14 -23.47 -31.08 -11.34
C LEU A 14 -23.32 -29.87 -12.27
N SER A 15 -24.42 -29.22 -12.67
CA SER A 15 -24.38 -28.01 -13.49
C SER A 15 -24.13 -26.72 -12.67
N SER A 16 -24.17 -26.80 -11.35
CA SER A 16 -24.02 -25.65 -10.42
C SER A 16 -22.60 -25.13 -10.27
N CYS A 17 -21.58 -25.84 -10.77
CA CYS A 17 -20.17 -25.48 -10.50
C CYS A 17 -19.67 -24.16 -11.13
N HIS A 18 -20.50 -23.42 -11.90
CA HIS A 18 -20.04 -22.20 -12.60
C HIS A 18 -21.07 -21.04 -12.57
N ILE A 19 -21.81 -20.89 -11.47
CA ILE A 19 -22.80 -19.81 -11.34
C ILE A 19 -22.14 -18.42 -11.41
N TYR A 20 -20.90 -18.28 -10.94
CA TYR A 20 -20.17 -17.04 -10.96
C TYR A 20 -18.89 -17.15 -11.79
N LYS A 21 -18.78 -16.26 -12.79
CA LYS A 21 -17.55 -16.11 -13.58
C LYS A 21 -16.42 -15.55 -12.71
N SER A 22 -15.19 -15.81 -13.10
CA SER A 22 -14.03 -15.07 -12.57
C SER A 22 -14.10 -13.64 -13.05
N TYR A 23 -13.51 -12.72 -12.26
CA TYR A 23 -13.30 -11.36 -12.72
C TYR A 23 -12.43 -11.37 -13.98
N ASP A 24 -12.88 -10.65 -14.98
CA ASP A 24 -12.15 -10.40 -16.22
C ASP A 24 -12.01 -8.90 -16.42
N ARG A 25 -10.85 -8.51 -16.93
CA ARG A 25 -10.55 -7.09 -17.15
C ARG A 25 -11.39 -6.56 -18.33
N PRO A 26 -12.03 -5.38 -18.20
CA PRO A 26 -12.70 -4.77 -19.36
C PRO A 26 -11.71 -4.54 -20.51
N GLU A 27 -12.06 -4.99 -21.71
CA GLU A 27 -11.22 -4.87 -22.91
C GLU A 27 -11.31 -3.47 -23.55
N ASP A 28 -12.38 -2.72 -23.26
CA ASP A 28 -12.71 -1.43 -23.90
C ASP A 28 -11.96 -0.22 -23.29
N ILE A 29 -10.79 -0.44 -22.71
CA ILE A 29 -9.99 0.66 -22.14
C ILE A 29 -9.23 1.34 -23.27
N THR A 30 -9.74 2.48 -23.75
CA THR A 30 -9.05 3.29 -24.75
C THR A 30 -8.24 4.38 -24.10
N THR A 31 -7.06 4.68 -24.65
CA THR A 31 -6.18 5.79 -24.25
C THR A 31 -6.31 6.99 -25.15
N ALA A 32 -7.22 6.93 -26.13
CA ALA A 32 -7.46 8.02 -27.05
C ALA A 32 -7.90 9.28 -26.28
N GLY A 33 -7.16 10.38 -26.44
CA GLY A 33 -7.46 11.66 -25.80
C GLY A 33 -7.01 11.82 -24.34
N LEU A 34 -6.26 10.87 -23.74
CA LEU A 34 -5.72 11.01 -22.39
C LEU A 34 -4.58 12.04 -22.29
N TYR A 35 -3.90 12.33 -23.39
CA TYR A 35 -2.79 13.27 -23.44
C TYR A 35 -3.19 14.54 -24.17
N ARG A 36 -2.76 15.69 -23.62
CA ARG A 36 -3.09 17.02 -24.15
C ARG A 36 -2.51 17.27 -25.55
N ASP A 37 -1.35 16.69 -25.84
CA ASP A 37 -0.57 16.92 -27.07
C ASP A 37 -0.46 15.64 -27.91
N THR A 38 -1.59 15.05 -28.26
CA THR A 38 -1.65 13.81 -29.05
C THR A 38 -1.09 13.96 -30.50
N ALA A 39 -0.84 15.17 -30.96
CA ALA A 39 -0.35 15.44 -32.33
C ALA A 39 1.15 15.17 -32.50
N SER A 40 1.95 15.06 -31.44
CA SER A 40 3.41 14.89 -31.51
C SER A 40 3.91 13.48 -31.14
N VAL A 41 3.04 12.62 -30.63
CA VAL A 41 3.42 11.25 -30.28
C VAL A 41 3.05 10.34 -31.45
N ASN A 42 4.00 10.06 -32.32
CA ASN A 42 3.88 8.99 -33.29
C ASN A 42 3.71 7.69 -32.49
N ASP A 43 2.54 7.09 -32.58
CA ASP A 43 2.10 5.85 -31.93
C ASP A 43 2.93 4.62 -32.38
N THR A 44 3.95 4.84 -33.21
CA THR A 44 4.84 3.81 -33.75
C THR A 44 5.94 3.34 -32.78
N LEU A 45 6.06 3.93 -31.59
CA LEU A 45 7.02 3.50 -30.56
C LEU A 45 6.45 2.45 -29.58
N ALA A 46 5.41 1.74 -29.98
CA ALA A 46 4.77 0.68 -29.18
C ALA A 46 5.66 -0.54 -28.85
N ALA A 47 6.91 -0.58 -29.33
CA ALA A 47 7.81 -1.71 -29.16
C ALA A 47 9.08 -1.41 -28.37
N ASP A 48 9.28 -0.17 -27.90
CA ASP A 48 10.50 0.14 -27.16
C ASP A 48 10.39 -0.29 -25.71
N THR A 49 10.93 -1.48 -25.43
CA THR A 49 11.09 -2.04 -24.06
C THR A 49 12.12 -1.27 -23.23
N ALA A 50 12.87 -0.35 -23.84
CA ALA A 50 13.86 0.52 -23.19
C ALA A 50 13.23 1.79 -22.58
N ASN A 51 11.99 1.71 -22.11
CA ASN A 51 11.30 2.84 -21.51
C ASN A 51 11.84 3.13 -20.12
N PHE A 52 12.08 4.43 -19.82
CA PHE A 52 12.53 4.95 -18.53
C PHE A 52 11.72 4.40 -17.33
N GLY A 53 10.41 4.19 -17.48
CA GLY A 53 9.54 3.62 -16.46
C GLY A 53 9.83 2.16 -16.08
N ASN A 54 10.64 1.44 -16.88
CA ASN A 54 11.06 0.07 -16.61
C ASN A 54 12.48 -0.02 -16.03
N LEU A 55 13.20 1.11 -15.98
CA LEU A 55 14.57 1.10 -15.46
C LEU A 55 14.57 0.89 -13.94
N PRO A 56 15.51 0.08 -13.41
CA PRO A 56 15.76 0.01 -11.99
C PRO A 56 16.15 1.38 -11.43
N TRP A 57 15.66 1.74 -10.27
CA TRP A 57 15.95 3.04 -9.66
C TRP A 57 17.46 3.31 -9.49
N ARG A 58 18.30 2.27 -9.37
CA ARG A 58 19.75 2.40 -9.30
C ARG A 58 20.39 2.88 -10.60
N GLU A 59 19.76 2.62 -11.73
CA GLU A 59 20.21 3.13 -13.04
C GLU A 59 19.73 4.56 -13.27
N VAL A 60 18.61 4.94 -12.64
CA VAL A 60 18.06 6.30 -12.69
C VAL A 60 18.86 7.24 -11.79
N PHE A 61 19.15 6.83 -10.57
CA PHE A 61 19.87 7.61 -9.58
C PHE A 61 21.28 7.07 -9.42
N THR A 62 22.24 7.73 -10.07
CA THR A 62 23.65 7.27 -10.16
C THR A 62 24.52 7.75 -9.01
N ASP A 63 24.07 8.72 -8.21
CA ASP A 63 24.81 9.24 -7.06
C ASP A 63 24.89 8.17 -5.95
N PRO A 64 26.12 7.72 -5.55
CA PRO A 64 26.29 6.69 -4.53
C PRO A 64 25.75 7.08 -3.16
N GLN A 65 25.78 8.38 -2.81
CA GLN A 65 25.27 8.87 -1.52
C GLN A 65 23.73 8.78 -1.52
N LEU A 66 23.09 9.18 -2.61
CA LEU A 66 21.65 9.02 -2.77
C LEU A 66 21.22 7.55 -2.73
N GLN A 67 21.98 6.67 -3.43
CA GLN A 67 21.70 5.23 -3.40
C GLN A 67 21.75 4.66 -1.98
N THR A 68 22.75 5.06 -1.20
CA THR A 68 22.90 4.64 0.20
C THR A 68 21.70 5.11 1.04
N LEU A 69 21.26 6.35 0.88
CA LEU A 69 20.09 6.89 1.60
C LEU A 69 18.80 6.15 1.21
N ILE A 70 18.60 5.85 -0.08
CA ILE A 70 17.45 5.07 -0.54
C ILE A 70 17.47 3.67 0.08
N GLU A 71 18.61 2.98 0.11
CA GLU A 71 18.72 1.65 0.73
C GLU A 71 18.43 1.67 2.24
N GLN A 72 18.90 2.68 2.94
CA GLN A 72 18.59 2.87 4.35
C GLN A 72 17.10 3.13 4.57
N ALA A 73 16.47 3.97 3.73
CA ALA A 73 15.03 4.21 3.79
C ALA A 73 14.23 2.93 3.53
N LEU A 74 14.57 2.17 2.49
CA LEU A 74 13.90 0.91 2.17
C LEU A 74 14.00 -0.14 3.28
N THR A 75 15.06 -0.08 4.07
CA THR A 75 15.27 -1.01 5.20
C THR A 75 14.53 -0.58 6.46
N ASN A 76 14.52 0.72 6.75
CA ASN A 76 14.13 1.25 8.07
C ASN A 76 12.78 1.98 8.07
N ASN A 77 12.25 2.37 6.91
CA ASN A 77 11.04 3.20 6.82
C ASN A 77 9.84 2.51 7.47
N GLY A 78 9.12 3.25 8.34
CA GLY A 78 7.97 2.76 9.08
C GLY A 78 6.75 2.47 8.21
N ASP A 79 6.52 3.27 7.17
CA ASP A 79 5.38 3.11 6.27
C ASP A 79 5.54 1.86 5.40
N LEU A 80 6.76 1.62 4.91
CA LEU A 80 7.06 0.40 4.14
C LEU A 80 6.93 -0.84 5.02
N ARG A 81 7.39 -0.78 6.28
CA ARG A 81 7.22 -1.86 7.24
C ARG A 81 5.74 -2.13 7.55
N SER A 82 4.94 -1.07 7.68
CA SER A 82 3.49 -1.18 7.88
C SER A 82 2.81 -1.81 6.67
N ALA A 83 3.18 -1.41 5.44
CA ALA A 83 2.68 -2.02 4.22
C ALA A 83 3.01 -3.53 4.13
N ALA A 84 4.24 -3.93 4.49
CA ALA A 84 4.65 -5.34 4.56
C ALA A 84 3.84 -6.14 5.60
N LEU A 85 3.50 -5.54 6.74
CA LEU A 85 2.65 -6.17 7.74
C LEU A 85 1.20 -6.32 7.25
N ASN A 86 0.68 -5.35 6.48
CA ASN A 86 -0.63 -5.47 5.85
C ASN A 86 -0.69 -6.64 4.84
N VAL A 87 0.40 -6.90 4.11
CA VAL A 87 0.49 -8.09 3.25
C VAL A 87 0.41 -9.38 4.07
N LYS A 88 1.12 -9.47 5.21
CA LYS A 88 1.02 -10.64 6.11
C LYS A 88 -0.39 -10.81 6.67
N GLN A 89 -1.06 -9.73 7.02
CA GLN A 89 -2.46 -9.76 7.47
C GLN A 89 -3.39 -10.28 6.36
N ALA A 90 -3.23 -9.83 5.12
CA ALA A 90 -4.00 -10.30 3.98
C ALA A 90 -3.72 -11.78 3.65
N GLN A 91 -2.47 -12.25 3.84
CA GLN A 91 -2.12 -13.67 3.74
C GLN A 91 -2.87 -14.53 4.78
N ALA A 92 -2.93 -14.06 6.03
CA ALA A 92 -3.68 -14.73 7.10
C ALA A 92 -5.19 -14.76 6.79
N ALA A 93 -5.75 -13.65 6.27
CA ALA A 93 -7.15 -13.59 5.85
C ALA A 93 -7.46 -14.58 4.71
N LEU A 94 -6.56 -14.68 3.72
CA LEU A 94 -6.70 -15.69 2.66
C LEU A 94 -6.61 -17.11 3.21
N MET A 95 -5.74 -17.37 4.17
CA MET A 95 -5.63 -18.68 4.84
C MET A 95 -6.92 -19.01 5.58
N SER A 96 -7.50 -18.05 6.33
CA SER A 96 -8.79 -18.20 6.99
C SER A 96 -9.91 -18.54 5.98
N ALA A 97 -9.98 -17.82 4.85
CA ALA A 97 -10.95 -18.10 3.79
C ALA A 97 -10.76 -19.48 3.12
N ARG A 98 -9.53 -20.00 3.08
CA ARG A 98 -9.24 -21.37 2.61
C ARG A 98 -9.68 -22.40 3.63
N LEU A 99 -9.42 -22.15 4.91
CA LEU A 99 -9.81 -23.05 6.02
C LEU A 99 -11.32 -23.13 6.23
N ALA A 100 -12.09 -22.14 5.75
CA ALA A 100 -13.55 -22.19 5.77
C ALA A 100 -14.14 -23.37 4.96
N TYR A 101 -13.37 -24.00 4.07
CA TYR A 101 -13.74 -25.23 3.38
C TYR A 101 -13.51 -26.50 4.22
N ALA A 102 -12.76 -26.41 5.31
CA ALA A 102 -12.53 -27.53 6.22
C ALA A 102 -13.69 -27.67 7.21
N PRO A 103 -13.97 -28.89 7.69
CA PRO A 103 -14.90 -29.07 8.79
C PRO A 103 -14.44 -28.34 10.05
N MET A 104 -15.36 -27.66 10.72
CA MET A 104 -15.13 -27.04 12.02
C MET A 104 -15.41 -28.09 13.11
N LEU A 105 -14.47 -28.27 14.00
CA LEU A 105 -14.61 -29.09 15.19
C LEU A 105 -14.68 -28.18 16.42
N ALA A 106 -15.72 -28.35 17.24
CA ALA A 106 -15.86 -27.63 18.48
C ALA A 106 -16.06 -28.61 19.65
N LEU A 107 -15.31 -28.39 20.73
CA LEU A 107 -15.48 -29.06 22.01
C LEU A 107 -16.15 -28.07 22.95
N SER A 108 -17.33 -28.41 23.45
CA SER A 108 -18.17 -27.51 24.25
C SER A 108 -18.52 -28.14 25.58
N PRO A 109 -17.62 -28.17 26.58
CA PRO A 109 -17.96 -28.69 27.91
C PRO A 109 -19.10 -27.90 28.52
N GLN A 110 -20.11 -28.60 29.04
CA GLN A 110 -21.27 -27.98 29.68
C GLN A 110 -21.52 -28.65 31.03
N GLY A 111 -21.89 -27.84 32.03
CA GLY A 111 -22.30 -28.31 33.33
C GLY A 111 -23.48 -27.49 33.84
N THR A 112 -24.52 -28.19 34.31
CA THR A 112 -25.68 -27.56 34.91
C THR A 112 -25.89 -28.16 36.29
N VAL A 113 -26.05 -27.29 37.28
CA VAL A 113 -26.46 -27.67 38.64
C VAL A 113 -27.83 -27.06 38.89
N SER A 114 -28.82 -27.89 39.12
CA SER A 114 -30.17 -27.45 39.44
C SER A 114 -30.68 -28.02 40.76
N SER A 115 -31.29 -27.18 41.58
CA SER A 115 -31.90 -27.56 42.83
C SER A 115 -33.29 -26.91 42.95
N TRP A 116 -34.30 -27.69 43.24
CA TRP A 116 -35.67 -27.25 43.46
C TRP A 116 -36.09 -27.61 44.88
N ASP A 117 -36.77 -26.71 45.54
CA ASP A 117 -37.46 -26.90 46.80
C ASP A 117 -36.65 -27.64 47.90
N LYS A 118 -35.42 -27.15 48.18
CA LYS A 118 -34.47 -27.72 49.16
C LYS A 118 -34.08 -29.20 48.92
N GLY A 119 -34.39 -29.73 47.74
CA GLY A 119 -33.96 -31.06 47.30
C GLY A 119 -32.46 -31.16 47.02
N LYS A 120 -31.97 -32.39 46.88
CA LYS A 120 -30.57 -32.60 46.44
C LYS A 120 -30.34 -32.02 45.08
N ALA A 121 -29.27 -31.24 44.94
CA ALA A 121 -28.88 -30.66 43.66
C ALA A 121 -28.61 -31.75 42.62
N THR A 122 -29.25 -31.64 41.47
CA THR A 122 -28.97 -32.48 40.30
C THR A 122 -27.86 -31.86 39.49
N GLN A 123 -26.82 -32.61 39.24
CA GLN A 123 -25.64 -32.17 38.47
C GLN A 123 -25.61 -32.93 37.16
N ILE A 124 -25.63 -32.18 36.07
CA ILE A 124 -25.55 -32.71 34.69
C ILE A 124 -24.27 -32.18 34.06
N TYR A 125 -23.39 -33.05 33.65
CA TYR A 125 -22.18 -32.75 32.90
C TYR A 125 -22.24 -33.36 31.52
N SER A 126 -21.85 -32.60 30.51
CA SER A 126 -21.74 -33.09 29.15
C SER A 126 -20.48 -32.56 28.48
N LEU A 127 -19.87 -33.40 27.67
CA LEU A 127 -18.67 -33.09 26.89
C LEU A 127 -18.95 -33.43 25.41
N PRO A 128 -19.77 -32.63 24.73
CA PRO A 128 -20.03 -32.84 23.31
C PRO A 128 -18.88 -32.36 22.46
N VAL A 129 -18.50 -33.16 21.47
CA VAL A 129 -17.71 -32.78 20.31
C VAL A 129 -18.68 -32.61 19.14
N THR A 130 -18.73 -31.42 18.56
CA THR A 130 -19.54 -31.12 17.36
C THR A 130 -18.64 -30.95 16.16
N ALA A 131 -19.01 -31.56 15.05
CA ALA A 131 -18.40 -31.34 13.75
C ALA A 131 -19.44 -30.66 12.84
N SER A 132 -19.06 -29.56 12.21
CA SER A 132 -19.91 -28.90 11.20
C SER A 132 -19.11 -28.60 9.95
N TRP A 133 -19.73 -28.83 8.79
CA TRP A 133 -19.10 -28.59 7.50
C TRP A 133 -20.12 -27.98 6.54
N GLN A 134 -19.77 -26.81 6.00
CA GLN A 134 -20.57 -26.14 4.99
C GLN A 134 -20.18 -26.63 3.60
N VAL A 135 -21.16 -27.12 2.85
CA VAL A 135 -21.00 -27.54 1.45
C VAL A 135 -21.25 -26.33 0.54
N ASP A 136 -20.26 -25.92 -0.22
CA ASP A 136 -20.36 -24.74 -1.09
C ASP A 136 -20.95 -25.10 -2.45
N LEU A 137 -22.28 -25.12 -2.56
CA LEU A 137 -22.98 -25.37 -3.83
C LEU A 137 -23.18 -24.10 -4.66
N PHE A 138 -23.33 -22.96 -4.01
CA PHE A 138 -23.72 -21.70 -4.65
C PHE A 138 -22.64 -20.61 -4.54
N GLY A 139 -21.39 -20.97 -4.23
CA GLY A 139 -20.27 -20.06 -4.22
C GLY A 139 -20.21 -19.13 -3.01
N GLN A 140 -20.88 -19.48 -1.90
CA GLN A 140 -20.85 -18.71 -0.65
C GLN A 140 -19.47 -18.73 0.02
N LEU A 141 -18.68 -19.78 -0.16
CA LEU A 141 -17.28 -19.87 0.29
C LEU A 141 -16.29 -19.50 -0.85
N LEU A 142 -16.67 -19.77 -2.10
CA LEU A 142 -15.80 -19.51 -3.25
C LEU A 142 -15.57 -18.02 -3.46
N ASN A 143 -16.61 -17.19 -3.41
CA ASN A 143 -16.49 -15.76 -3.66
C ASN A 143 -15.67 -15.03 -2.57
N PRO A 144 -15.88 -15.25 -1.25
CA PRO A 144 -14.99 -14.71 -0.21
C PRO A 144 -13.53 -15.15 -0.35
N LYS A 145 -13.27 -16.41 -0.74
CA LYS A 145 -11.92 -16.90 -1.00
C LYS A 145 -11.27 -16.19 -2.20
N ARG A 146 -12.04 -15.98 -3.29
CA ARG A 146 -11.59 -15.21 -4.46
C ARG A 146 -11.33 -13.76 -4.10
N GLN A 147 -12.22 -13.14 -3.32
CA GLN A 147 -12.06 -11.79 -2.78
C GLN A 147 -10.79 -11.68 -1.93
N ALA A 148 -10.57 -12.57 -0.97
CA ALA A 148 -9.37 -12.57 -0.14
C ALA A 148 -8.08 -12.74 -0.98
N LYS A 149 -8.13 -13.54 -2.07
CA LYS A 149 -7.00 -13.70 -2.99
C LYS A 149 -6.66 -12.41 -3.74
N VAL A 150 -7.65 -11.67 -4.23
CA VAL A 150 -7.40 -10.40 -4.94
C VAL A 150 -7.06 -9.29 -3.97
N SER A 151 -7.61 -9.28 -2.74
CA SER A 151 -7.22 -8.35 -1.67
C SER A 151 -5.75 -8.55 -1.25
N LEU A 152 -5.26 -9.79 -1.22
CA LEU A 152 -3.83 -10.04 -1.03
C LEU A 152 -2.99 -9.43 -2.15
N LYS A 153 -3.39 -9.59 -3.42
CA LYS A 153 -2.69 -8.96 -4.55
C LYS A 153 -2.74 -7.43 -4.47
N GLN A 154 -3.89 -6.87 -4.06
CA GLN A 154 -4.04 -5.44 -3.85
C GLN A 154 -3.03 -4.91 -2.82
N THR A 155 -2.90 -5.58 -1.66
CA THR A 155 -1.95 -5.16 -0.63
C THR A 155 -0.50 -5.30 -1.08
N GLN A 156 -0.17 -6.32 -1.90
CA GLN A 156 1.17 -6.47 -2.50
C GLN A 156 1.50 -5.33 -3.46
N PHE A 157 0.56 -4.93 -4.32
CA PHE A 157 0.76 -3.79 -5.21
C PHE A 157 0.81 -2.47 -4.44
N TYR A 158 0.04 -2.35 -3.35
CA TYR A 158 0.13 -1.20 -2.47
C TYR A 158 1.51 -1.11 -1.79
N GLU A 159 2.07 -2.22 -1.31
CA GLU A 159 3.45 -2.27 -0.79
C GLU A 159 4.47 -1.77 -1.82
N GLN A 160 4.35 -2.22 -3.09
CA GLN A 160 5.20 -1.73 -4.18
C GLN A 160 5.01 -0.23 -4.44
N ALA A 161 3.76 0.27 -4.36
CA ALA A 161 3.49 1.70 -4.52
C ALA A 161 4.13 2.53 -3.40
N VAL A 162 4.04 2.08 -2.14
CA VAL A 162 4.72 2.71 -1.00
C VAL A 162 6.24 2.69 -1.19
N GLN A 163 6.80 1.56 -1.64
CA GLN A 163 8.23 1.47 -1.96
C GLN A 163 8.66 2.51 -2.99
N THR A 164 7.91 2.66 -4.07
CA THR A 164 8.18 3.66 -5.11
C THR A 164 8.06 5.08 -4.55
N GLN A 165 7.08 5.32 -3.70
CA GLN A 165 6.88 6.63 -3.06
C GLN A 165 8.01 6.97 -2.09
N VAL A 166 8.52 6.01 -1.33
CA VAL A 166 9.69 6.20 -0.44
C VAL A 166 10.93 6.55 -1.26
N ILE A 167 11.21 5.82 -2.34
CA ILE A 167 12.34 6.11 -3.24
C ILE A 167 12.23 7.53 -3.80
N ALA A 168 11.08 7.88 -4.35
CA ALA A 168 10.84 9.21 -4.92
C ALA A 168 10.93 10.32 -3.86
N GLY A 169 10.41 10.08 -2.65
CA GLY A 169 10.49 11.02 -1.54
C GLY A 169 11.92 11.30 -1.09
N VAL A 170 12.73 10.26 -0.92
CA VAL A 170 14.16 10.40 -0.58
C VAL A 170 14.90 11.15 -1.67
N ALA A 171 14.70 10.79 -2.94
CA ALA A 171 15.35 11.46 -4.07
C ALA A 171 14.97 12.94 -4.14
N ASN A 172 13.69 13.27 -4.01
CA ASN A 172 13.21 14.66 -4.03
C ASN A 172 13.84 15.49 -2.90
N MET A 173 13.89 14.96 -1.66
CA MET A 173 14.51 15.67 -0.55
C MET A 173 16.02 15.83 -0.75
N TYR A 174 16.69 14.81 -1.28
CA TYR A 174 18.12 14.87 -1.58
C TYR A 174 18.44 15.97 -2.59
N TYR A 175 17.76 16.00 -3.74
CA TYR A 175 17.98 17.05 -4.74
C TYR A 175 17.54 18.43 -4.25
N THR A 176 16.54 18.52 -3.38
CA THR A 176 16.18 19.77 -2.70
C THR A 176 17.32 20.27 -1.82
N LEU A 177 18.00 19.38 -1.08
CA LEU A 177 19.18 19.73 -0.30
C LEU A 177 20.31 20.24 -1.17
N LEU A 178 20.63 19.56 -2.28
CA LEU A 178 21.66 20.02 -3.21
C LEU A 178 21.35 21.41 -3.79
N MET A 179 20.09 21.67 -4.13
CA MET A 179 19.60 22.96 -4.61
C MET A 179 19.78 24.05 -3.51
N LEU A 180 19.38 23.75 -2.28
CA LEU A 180 19.50 24.69 -1.16
C LEU A 180 20.95 25.01 -0.81
N ASP A 181 21.85 24.02 -0.85
CA ASP A 181 23.28 24.26 -0.66
C ASP A 181 23.85 25.16 -1.74
N ARG A 182 23.47 24.93 -2.99
CA ARG A 182 23.87 25.81 -4.09
C ARG A 182 23.32 27.22 -3.93
N GLN A 183 22.06 27.34 -3.53
CA GLN A 183 21.44 28.64 -3.21
C GLN A 183 22.19 29.37 -2.08
N LEU A 184 22.54 28.64 -1.02
CA LEU A 184 23.31 29.19 0.09
C LEU A 184 24.68 29.73 -0.38
N GLN A 185 25.40 28.94 -1.16
CA GLN A 185 26.71 29.30 -1.70
C GLN A 185 26.63 30.60 -2.57
N ILE A 186 25.65 30.66 -3.49
CA ILE A 186 25.42 31.84 -4.34
C ILE A 186 25.08 33.06 -3.49
N THR A 187 24.21 32.89 -2.49
CA THR A 187 23.79 33.99 -1.62
C THR A 187 24.95 34.49 -0.76
N GLU A 188 25.79 33.60 -0.19
CA GLU A 188 26.98 33.98 0.56
C GLU A 188 27.98 34.74 -0.33
N GLY A 189 28.20 34.27 -1.56
CA GLY A 189 29.03 34.98 -2.55
C GLY A 189 28.45 36.37 -2.88
N THR A 190 27.13 36.49 -3.03
CA THR A 190 26.45 37.75 -3.28
C THR A 190 26.61 38.71 -2.13
N VAL A 191 26.47 38.23 -0.87
CA VAL A 191 26.70 39.07 0.36
C VAL A 191 28.12 39.63 0.36
N GLU A 192 29.12 38.84 -0.02
CA GLU A 192 30.53 39.28 -0.05
C GLU A 192 30.76 40.35 -1.12
N ILE A 193 30.16 40.21 -2.31
CA ILE A 193 30.21 41.21 -3.37
C ILE A 193 29.54 42.51 -2.94
N LEU A 194 28.34 42.45 -2.35
CA LEU A 194 27.61 43.61 -1.87
C LEU A 194 28.33 44.33 -0.72
N LYS A 195 28.97 43.54 0.16
CA LYS A 195 29.83 44.14 1.24
C LYS A 195 30.97 44.91 0.63
N LYS A 196 31.72 44.37 -0.34
CA LYS A 196 32.80 45.10 -1.02
C LYS A 196 32.27 46.32 -1.78
N ASN A 197 31.10 46.22 -2.39
CA ASN A 197 30.46 47.37 -3.04
C ASN A 197 30.13 48.49 -2.05
N LEU A 198 29.54 48.16 -0.89
CA LEU A 198 29.27 49.11 0.18
C LEU A 198 30.53 49.80 0.66
N GLU A 199 31.62 49.04 0.94
CA GLU A 199 32.92 49.56 1.35
C GLU A 199 33.50 50.50 0.29
N THR A 200 33.40 50.18 -0.98
CA THR A 200 33.86 51.02 -2.10
C THR A 200 33.05 52.31 -2.21
N VAL A 201 31.74 52.28 -2.17
CA VAL A 201 30.88 53.44 -2.28
C VAL A 201 31.07 54.35 -1.05
N GLN A 202 31.28 53.79 0.16
CA GLN A 202 31.60 54.55 1.37
C GLN A 202 32.96 55.26 1.21
N ALA A 203 34.00 54.57 0.75
CA ALA A 203 35.33 55.15 0.54
C ALA A 203 35.31 56.27 -0.52
N MET A 204 34.55 56.10 -1.60
CA MET A 204 34.38 57.14 -2.62
C MET A 204 33.69 58.41 -2.07
N LYS A 205 32.69 58.24 -1.20
CA LYS A 205 32.03 59.33 -0.52
C LYS A 205 33.02 60.06 0.38
N ASP A 206 33.77 59.32 1.21
CA ASP A 206 34.71 59.90 2.17
C ASP A 206 35.89 60.63 1.48
N ALA A 207 36.26 60.18 0.27
CA ALA A 207 37.23 60.83 -0.64
C ALA A 207 36.68 62.08 -1.38
N GLY A 208 35.39 62.40 -1.21
CA GLY A 208 34.76 63.55 -1.86
C GLY A 208 34.57 63.42 -3.35
N ILE A 209 34.49 62.20 -3.89
CA ILE A 209 34.32 61.95 -5.33
C ILE A 209 32.93 62.43 -5.78
N TYR A 210 32.95 63.33 -6.79
CA TYR A 210 31.73 63.92 -7.33
C TYR A 210 30.71 62.87 -7.78
N GLY A 211 29.45 63.05 -7.40
CA GLY A 211 28.35 62.15 -7.70
C GLY A 211 28.09 61.05 -6.64
N THR A 212 28.95 60.83 -5.66
CA THR A 212 28.74 59.86 -4.58
C THR A 212 28.00 60.53 -3.40
N THR A 213 26.73 60.22 -3.23
CA THR A 213 25.85 60.78 -2.24
C THR A 213 25.66 59.89 -1.04
N SER A 214 25.23 60.48 0.15
CA SER A 214 24.84 59.66 1.28
C SER A 214 23.69 58.67 0.95
N ALA A 215 22.82 59.08 0.03
CA ALA A 215 21.75 58.16 -0.44
C ALA A 215 22.28 56.94 -1.14
N ALA A 216 23.34 57.05 -1.98
CA ALA A 216 23.95 55.92 -2.61
C ALA A 216 24.58 54.92 -1.63
N VAL A 217 25.18 55.43 -0.54
CA VAL A 217 25.73 54.57 0.53
C VAL A 217 24.62 53.83 1.24
N GLU A 218 23.52 54.50 1.62
CA GLU A 218 22.38 53.86 2.29
C GLU A 218 21.65 52.89 1.39
N GLN A 219 21.59 53.15 0.10
CA GLN A 219 21.04 52.16 -0.89
C GLN A 219 21.91 50.91 -0.95
N SER A 220 23.23 51.03 -1.01
CA SER A 220 24.16 49.89 -1.00
C SER A 220 24.09 49.13 0.32
N ARG A 221 23.96 49.85 1.45
CA ARG A 221 23.77 49.24 2.78
C ARG A 221 22.47 48.46 2.87
N THR A 222 21.40 48.99 2.34
CA THR A 222 20.08 48.33 2.30
C THR A 222 20.15 47.04 1.46
N ALA A 223 20.75 47.10 0.28
CA ALA A 223 20.92 45.94 -0.57
C ALA A 223 21.74 44.82 0.13
N TYR A 224 22.86 45.17 0.76
CA TYR A 224 23.66 44.23 1.58
C TYR A 224 22.84 43.63 2.71
N ALA A 225 22.13 44.44 3.49
CA ALA A 225 21.34 43.98 4.62
C ALA A 225 20.19 43.04 4.20
N GLN A 226 19.53 43.35 3.07
CA GLN A 226 18.44 42.49 2.54
C GLN A 226 18.92 41.11 2.17
N VAL A 227 20.02 41.01 1.44
CA VAL A 227 20.56 39.69 1.04
C VAL A 227 21.12 38.96 2.25
N MET A 228 21.80 39.64 3.17
CA MET A 228 22.30 39.04 4.42
C MET A 228 21.17 38.47 5.27
N ALA A 229 20.02 39.16 5.34
CA ALA A 229 18.85 38.71 6.10
C ALA A 229 18.20 37.43 5.53
N SER A 230 18.43 37.08 4.28
CA SER A 230 17.90 35.81 3.68
C SER A 230 18.73 34.58 4.04
N LEU A 231 19.97 34.71 4.49
CA LEU A 231 20.84 33.57 4.83
C LEU A 231 20.29 32.68 5.95
N PRO A 232 19.73 33.18 7.05
CA PRO A 232 19.11 32.39 8.11
C PRO A 232 17.96 31.51 7.57
N ASP A 233 17.13 32.03 6.67
CA ASP A 233 15.98 31.32 6.10
C ASP A 233 16.42 30.14 5.25
N ILE A 234 17.47 30.33 4.43
CA ILE A 234 18.04 29.24 3.63
C ILE A 234 18.64 28.16 4.55
N ARG A 235 19.38 28.54 5.57
CA ARG A 235 19.96 27.59 6.54
C ARG A 235 18.89 26.86 7.34
N GLN A 236 17.79 27.51 7.66
CA GLN A 236 16.63 26.88 8.29
C GLN A 236 16.03 25.85 7.35
N SER A 237 15.78 26.18 6.09
CA SER A 237 15.22 25.28 5.09
C SER A 237 16.08 24.02 4.88
N ILE A 238 17.42 24.18 4.90
CA ILE A 238 18.35 23.04 4.87
C ILE A 238 18.11 22.11 6.05
N ARG A 239 18.09 22.65 7.29
CA ARG A 239 17.87 21.86 8.50
C ARG A 239 16.52 21.17 8.54
N GLU A 240 15.46 21.85 8.10
CA GLU A 240 14.12 21.29 8.03
C GLU A 240 14.07 20.12 7.03
N THR A 241 14.71 20.27 5.87
CA THR A 241 14.78 19.21 4.86
C THR A 241 15.64 18.02 5.33
N GLU A 242 16.76 18.28 6.00
CA GLU A 242 17.58 17.23 6.64
C GLU A 242 16.78 16.46 7.70
N ASN A 243 16.03 17.17 8.56
CA ASN A 243 15.19 16.53 9.58
C ASN A 243 14.07 15.70 8.96
N ALA A 244 13.44 16.19 7.89
CA ALA A 244 12.41 15.44 7.15
C ALA A 244 13.00 14.17 6.51
N LEU A 245 14.19 14.26 5.94
CA LEU A 245 14.90 13.10 5.40
C LEU A 245 15.29 12.10 6.49
N CYS A 246 15.82 12.57 7.64
CA CYS A 246 16.10 11.72 8.80
C CYS A 246 14.86 10.96 9.30
N LEU A 247 13.68 11.61 9.26
CA LEU A 247 12.41 10.97 9.61
C LEU A 247 12.08 9.81 8.64
N MET A 248 12.27 10.02 7.34
CA MET A 248 12.07 8.95 6.34
C MET A 248 13.05 7.79 6.51
N LEU A 249 14.28 8.09 6.94
CA LEU A 249 15.32 7.10 7.24
C LEU A 249 15.12 6.41 8.59
N HIS A 250 14.17 6.86 9.39
CA HIS A 250 13.96 6.42 10.78
C HIS A 250 15.22 6.60 11.64
N GLN A 251 15.88 7.76 11.52
CA GLN A 251 17.10 8.12 12.23
C GLN A 251 16.91 9.39 13.05
N PRO A 252 17.71 9.60 14.12
CA PRO A 252 17.76 10.88 14.83
C PRO A 252 18.15 12.01 13.88
N ALA A 253 17.68 13.23 14.18
CA ALA A 253 18.01 14.44 13.43
C ALA A 253 19.54 14.66 13.40
N GLN A 254 20.09 14.73 12.21
CA GLN A 254 21.52 14.93 11.95
C GLN A 254 21.72 15.56 10.56
N SER A 255 22.94 16.04 10.32
CA SER A 255 23.32 16.47 8.97
C SER A 255 23.46 15.26 8.04
N ILE A 256 23.02 15.43 6.80
CA ILE A 256 23.04 14.39 5.78
C ILE A 256 24.24 14.61 4.84
N ALA A 257 25.09 13.60 4.73
CA ALA A 257 26.18 13.60 3.76
C ALA A 257 25.61 13.57 2.33
N ARG A 258 26.09 14.47 1.48
CA ARG A 258 25.58 14.65 0.12
C ARG A 258 26.65 15.16 -0.84
N GLY A 259 26.46 14.90 -2.12
CA GLY A 259 27.31 15.40 -3.20
C GLY A 259 27.08 16.87 -3.53
N VAL A 260 27.49 17.26 -4.72
CA VAL A 260 27.36 18.63 -5.25
C VAL A 260 26.40 18.59 -6.44
N LEU A 261 25.58 19.64 -6.58
CA LEU A 261 24.54 19.70 -7.63
C LEU A 261 25.13 19.62 -9.04
N GLU A 262 26.29 20.26 -9.26
CA GLU A 262 26.97 20.33 -10.54
C GLU A 262 27.54 19.00 -11.02
N GLU A 263 27.74 18.05 -10.13
CA GLU A 263 28.27 16.72 -10.44
C GLU A 263 27.16 15.71 -10.76
N GLN A 264 25.91 16.10 -10.57
CA GLN A 264 24.78 15.21 -10.80
C GLN A 264 24.58 14.96 -12.30
N GLN A 265 24.49 13.70 -12.67
CA GLN A 265 24.21 13.28 -14.04
C GLN A 265 22.76 12.82 -14.14
N LEU A 266 22.01 13.46 -15.02
CA LEU A 266 20.67 13.02 -15.37
C LEU A 266 20.75 12.06 -16.57
N PRO A 267 19.86 11.05 -16.66
CA PRO A 267 19.75 10.23 -17.86
C PRO A 267 19.55 11.11 -19.09
N THR A 268 20.33 10.89 -20.15
CA THR A 268 20.37 11.77 -21.34
C THR A 268 19.19 11.56 -22.27
N GLU A 269 18.47 10.45 -22.17
CA GLU A 269 17.36 10.12 -23.06
C GLU A 269 16.08 9.87 -22.23
N PHE A 270 15.22 10.88 -22.18
CA PHE A 270 13.84 10.71 -21.76
C PHE A 270 13.01 10.42 -23.02
N SER A 271 12.59 9.16 -23.22
CA SER A 271 11.59 8.90 -24.24
C SER A 271 10.27 9.56 -23.81
N VAL A 272 9.84 10.53 -24.61
CA VAL A 272 8.58 11.26 -24.40
C VAL A 272 7.43 10.36 -24.86
N GLY A 273 6.62 9.94 -23.93
CA GLY A 273 5.43 9.14 -24.18
C GLY A 273 5.31 8.02 -23.14
N ILE A 274 4.14 7.91 -22.54
CA ILE A 274 3.84 6.82 -21.62
C ILE A 274 2.92 5.86 -22.36
N PRO A 275 3.43 4.75 -22.93
CA PRO A 275 2.60 3.74 -23.54
C PRO A 275 1.56 3.24 -22.55
N LEU A 276 0.36 2.84 -23.02
CA LEU A 276 -0.69 2.26 -22.19
C LEU A 276 -0.16 1.09 -21.31
N GLN A 277 0.79 0.34 -21.85
CA GLN A 277 1.46 -0.74 -21.14
C GLN A 277 2.17 -0.28 -19.87
N LEU A 278 2.73 0.94 -19.84
CA LEU A 278 3.35 1.49 -18.63
C LEU A 278 2.33 1.86 -17.56
N LEU A 279 1.17 2.40 -17.95
CA LEU A 279 0.08 2.62 -17.01
C LEU A 279 -0.34 1.30 -16.37
N SER A 280 -0.36 0.20 -17.16
CA SER A 280 -0.66 -1.13 -16.61
C SER A 280 0.44 -1.68 -15.70
N ASN A 281 1.66 -1.14 -15.73
CA ASN A 281 2.77 -1.55 -14.86
C ASN A 281 2.82 -0.78 -13.54
N ARG A 282 2.17 0.36 -13.45
CA ARG A 282 2.13 1.19 -12.23
C ARG A 282 1.49 0.42 -11.07
N PRO A 283 2.14 0.35 -9.91
CA PRO A 283 1.63 -0.41 -8.76
C PRO A 283 0.30 0.14 -8.22
N ASP A 284 0.12 1.46 -8.23
CA ASP A 284 -1.11 2.12 -7.78
C ASP A 284 -2.31 1.77 -8.68
N VAL A 285 -2.10 1.73 -10.01
CA VAL A 285 -3.12 1.31 -10.98
C VAL A 285 -3.48 -0.17 -10.79
N LYS A 286 -2.47 -1.03 -10.61
CA LYS A 286 -2.69 -2.45 -10.30
C LYS A 286 -3.44 -2.65 -8.99
N ALA A 287 -3.13 -1.87 -7.95
CA ALA A 287 -3.84 -1.92 -6.68
C ALA A 287 -5.31 -1.51 -6.84
N ALA A 288 -5.59 -0.45 -7.62
CA ALA A 288 -6.95 -0.01 -7.92
C ALA A 288 -7.74 -1.07 -8.70
N GLU A 289 -7.12 -1.73 -9.69
CA GLU A 289 -7.75 -2.83 -10.42
C GLU A 289 -8.09 -4.02 -9.50
N MET A 290 -7.19 -4.38 -8.60
CA MET A 290 -7.47 -5.44 -7.62
C MET A 290 -8.58 -5.04 -6.64
N SER A 291 -8.71 -3.75 -6.31
CA SER A 291 -9.84 -3.23 -5.52
C SER A 291 -11.17 -3.40 -6.26
N LEU A 292 -11.20 -3.12 -7.56
CA LEU A 292 -12.37 -3.36 -8.41
C LEU A 292 -12.73 -4.85 -8.45
N ALA A 293 -11.75 -5.72 -8.64
CA ALA A 293 -11.93 -7.17 -8.63
C ALA A 293 -12.44 -7.68 -7.27
N ALA A 294 -11.97 -7.10 -6.15
CA ALA A 294 -12.46 -7.43 -4.82
C ALA A 294 -13.95 -7.04 -4.65
N SER A 295 -14.34 -5.86 -5.14
CA SER A 295 -15.73 -5.39 -5.15
C SER A 295 -16.64 -6.27 -6.01
N TYR A 296 -16.15 -6.75 -7.15
CA TYR A 296 -16.86 -7.71 -8.00
C TYR A 296 -17.14 -9.03 -7.26
N TYR A 297 -16.15 -9.60 -6.57
CA TYR A 297 -16.34 -10.82 -5.78
C TYR A 297 -17.22 -10.59 -4.55
N ASN A 298 -17.15 -9.42 -3.93
CA ASN A 298 -18.06 -9.04 -2.84
C ASN A 298 -19.51 -9.00 -3.31
N THR A 299 -19.78 -8.42 -4.49
CA THR A 299 -21.12 -8.41 -5.11
C THR A 299 -21.60 -9.84 -5.38
N ASN A 300 -20.73 -10.71 -5.88
CA ASN A 300 -21.08 -12.13 -6.10
C ASN A 300 -21.32 -12.87 -4.78
N SER A 301 -20.59 -12.55 -3.74
CA SER A 301 -20.82 -13.09 -2.39
C SER A 301 -22.20 -12.68 -1.85
N ALA A 302 -22.58 -11.40 -2.02
CA ALA A 302 -23.91 -10.90 -1.63
C ALA A 302 -25.03 -11.60 -2.43
N ARG A 303 -24.83 -11.83 -3.73
CA ARG A 303 -25.79 -12.60 -4.55
C ARG A 303 -25.89 -14.06 -4.11
N ALA A 304 -24.74 -14.68 -3.73
CA ALA A 304 -24.72 -16.05 -3.24
C ALA A 304 -25.50 -16.22 -1.94
N ALA A 305 -25.61 -15.18 -1.11
CA ALA A 305 -26.35 -15.21 0.15
C ALA A 305 -27.87 -15.38 -0.02
N PHE A 306 -28.44 -15.11 -1.23
CA PHE A 306 -29.84 -15.38 -1.52
C PHE A 306 -30.15 -16.87 -1.76
N TYR A 307 -29.13 -17.70 -1.95
CA TYR A 307 -29.30 -19.14 -2.17
C TYR A 307 -29.24 -19.92 -0.85
N PRO A 308 -29.93 -21.08 -0.76
CA PRO A 308 -29.91 -21.91 0.43
C PRO A 308 -28.47 -22.36 0.80
N GLN A 309 -28.17 -22.33 2.08
CA GLN A 309 -26.93 -22.84 2.65
C GLN A 309 -27.12 -24.29 3.11
N ILE A 310 -26.22 -25.18 2.72
CA ILE A 310 -26.21 -26.56 3.14
C ILE A 310 -25.08 -26.80 4.12
N THR A 311 -25.43 -27.11 5.37
CA THR A 311 -24.47 -27.45 6.42
C THR A 311 -24.71 -28.88 6.89
N LEU A 312 -23.67 -29.69 6.82
CA LEU A 312 -23.63 -31.01 7.44
C LEU A 312 -23.10 -30.88 8.86
N SER A 313 -23.89 -31.34 9.85
CA SER A 313 -23.46 -31.31 11.24
C SER A 313 -23.63 -32.68 11.91
N GLY A 314 -22.69 -33.00 12.79
CA GLY A 314 -22.76 -34.21 13.61
C GLY A 314 -22.20 -33.89 14.98
N SER A 315 -22.71 -34.60 15.99
CA SER A 315 -22.23 -34.47 17.37
C SER A 315 -22.07 -35.83 18.03
N GLY A 316 -21.05 -35.97 18.85
CA GLY A 316 -20.81 -37.13 19.71
C GLY A 316 -20.19 -36.67 21.02
N GLY A 317 -20.46 -37.36 22.12
CA GLY A 317 -19.90 -36.93 23.42
C GLY A 317 -20.33 -37.80 24.57
N TRP A 318 -19.88 -37.40 25.75
CA TRP A 318 -20.23 -38.06 27.02
C TRP A 318 -21.14 -37.15 27.84
N THR A 319 -22.09 -37.78 28.53
CA THR A 319 -22.95 -37.10 29.49
C THR A 319 -23.19 -37.98 30.69
N ASN A 320 -23.34 -37.42 31.88
CA ASN A 320 -23.76 -38.12 33.11
C ASN A 320 -25.26 -38.05 33.34
N ASN A 321 -26.06 -37.56 32.38
CA ASN A 321 -27.50 -37.41 32.54
C ASN A 321 -28.18 -38.78 32.62
N SER A 322 -28.82 -39.11 33.75
CA SER A 322 -29.78 -40.21 33.99
C SER A 322 -29.39 -41.56 33.39
N GLY A 323 -28.16 -42.02 33.64
CA GLY A 323 -27.70 -43.37 33.23
C GLY A 323 -27.46 -43.51 31.73
N ALA A 324 -27.47 -42.45 30.96
CA ALA A 324 -27.03 -42.48 29.63
C ALA A 324 -25.50 -42.66 29.60
N GLY A 325 -25.08 -43.85 29.32
CA GLY A 325 -23.70 -44.18 29.00
C GLY A 325 -23.26 -43.43 27.72
N ILE A 326 -22.10 -43.74 27.24
CA ILE A 326 -21.52 -43.21 26.01
C ILE A 326 -22.60 -43.11 24.94
N VAL A 327 -22.96 -41.89 24.52
CA VAL A 327 -23.88 -41.68 23.36
C VAL A 327 -23.20 -42.30 22.14
N ASN A 328 -23.83 -43.33 21.58
CA ASN A 328 -23.31 -44.07 20.45
C ASN A 328 -22.93 -43.12 19.30
N PRO A 329 -21.66 -43.05 18.89
CA PRO A 329 -21.20 -42.13 17.83
C PRO A 329 -21.79 -42.40 16.42
N GLY A 330 -22.59 -43.47 16.32
CA GLY A 330 -23.21 -43.87 15.04
C GLY A 330 -24.44 -43.06 14.61
N LYS A 331 -24.97 -42.10 15.40
CA LYS A 331 -26.06 -41.21 14.99
C LYS A 331 -25.52 -39.87 14.54
N LEU A 332 -24.96 -39.82 13.38
CA LEU A 332 -24.72 -38.58 12.63
C LEU A 332 -26.08 -38.04 12.17
N LEU A 333 -26.55 -36.98 12.84
CA LEU A 333 -27.70 -36.19 12.35
C LEU A 333 -27.16 -35.19 11.33
N ALA A 334 -27.36 -35.47 10.06
CA ALA A 334 -27.21 -34.47 9.01
C ALA A 334 -28.48 -33.60 9.01
N SER A 335 -28.35 -32.32 9.35
CA SER A 335 -29.44 -31.35 9.20
C SER A 335 -29.12 -30.41 8.04
N ALA A 336 -30.01 -30.31 7.06
CA ALA A 336 -30.01 -29.28 6.06
C ALA A 336 -30.96 -28.16 6.54
N ILE A 337 -30.44 -26.97 6.75
CA ILE A 337 -31.23 -25.78 7.08
C ILE A 337 -31.20 -24.91 5.83
N GLY A 338 -32.36 -24.73 5.22
CA GLY A 338 -32.57 -23.80 4.12
C GLY A 338 -33.03 -22.44 4.60
#